data_00d43d79bc2301246e276128f28ebbc1
#
_entry.id   00d43d79bc2301246e276128f28ebbc1
#
_cell.length_a   1.000
_cell.length_b   1.000
_cell.length_c   1.000
_cell.angle_alpha   90.00
_cell.angle_beta   90.00
_cell.angle_gamma   90.00
#
_symmetry.space_group_name_H-M   'P 1'
#
loop_
_entity.id
_entity.type
_entity.pdbx_description
1 polymer ?
#
loop_
_entity_poly.entity_id
_entity_poly.type
_entity_poly.pdbx_seq_one_letter_code
_entity_poly.pdbx_strand_id
1 'polypeptide(L)'
;MYKVIMVPTDGSGYDREAIRVALRIAERCDAKVRLVRVLATGSFFGASGTPESTPIAPDVARSERDRALSELYALAAECRATSKATTSVDLHSGPVNDVLQGYARRNDVDLIVISTHARSGISRLSLGSVTDSLIRHTTIPVLVVKPSMSYLNPQVREVFRRIVVPLDGSTLAEQILPRVLTLASLEDAEITLLNVLVPQSYSQKEIADPVLPWWDKDISVAQSYLFRIAGNLRRTGVPVTTDIVISENIAGAIGDFASREKADLIAIATHGRGGLNRVLHGSVADAIMHSTRMSMLVFKPDQVTEAKASPSQDGVRADLIPA
;
A
#
# COMPACT_ATOMS: atom_id res chain seq x y z
N MET A 1 2.34 4.57 15.95
CA MET A 1 2.13 5.93 15.41
C MET A 1 3.31 6.24 14.52
N TYR A 2 3.11 6.91 13.37
CA TYR A 2 4.21 7.26 12.47
C TYR A 2 5.14 8.30 13.11
N LYS A 3 6.45 8.18 12.84
CA LYS A 3 7.50 9.12 13.32
C LYS A 3 8.22 9.80 12.16
N VAL A 4 8.45 9.06 11.07
CA VAL A 4 9.14 9.57 9.88
C VAL A 4 8.36 9.17 8.63
N ILE A 5 7.87 10.16 7.92
CA ILE A 5 7.14 10.00 6.66
C ILE A 5 8.04 10.45 5.51
N MET A 6 8.33 9.58 4.57
CA MET A 6 9.09 9.92 3.36
C MET A 6 8.14 10.24 2.20
N VAL A 7 8.40 11.33 1.51
CA VAL A 7 7.72 11.69 0.26
C VAL A 7 8.77 11.81 -0.83
N PRO A 8 8.87 10.83 -1.72
CA PRO A 8 9.67 10.96 -2.93
C PRO A 8 9.10 12.07 -3.82
N THR A 9 9.97 12.96 -4.31
CA THR A 9 9.58 14.05 -5.22
C THR A 9 10.50 14.09 -6.44
N ASP A 10 9.95 14.38 -7.60
CA ASP A 10 10.70 14.58 -8.84
C ASP A 10 10.70 16.05 -9.30
N GLY A 11 10.01 16.91 -8.53
CA GLY A 11 9.86 18.34 -8.85
C GLY A 11 8.85 18.63 -9.96
N SER A 12 8.08 17.65 -10.41
CA SER A 12 7.07 17.83 -11.47
C SER A 12 5.81 18.58 -11.02
N GLY A 13 5.64 18.77 -9.71
CA GLY A 13 4.44 19.37 -9.10
C GLY A 13 3.27 18.39 -8.93
N TYR A 14 3.35 17.19 -9.51
CA TYR A 14 2.35 16.14 -9.30
C TYR A 14 2.44 15.51 -7.91
N ASP A 15 3.57 15.66 -7.23
CA ASP A 15 3.84 15.22 -5.87
C ASP A 15 3.13 16.06 -4.79
N ARG A 16 2.58 17.23 -5.15
CA ARG A 16 1.93 18.16 -4.21
C ARG A 16 0.78 17.53 -3.42
N GLU A 17 0.02 16.61 -4.02
CA GLU A 17 -1.05 15.90 -3.31
C GLU A 17 -0.50 14.93 -2.28
N ALA A 18 0.52 14.15 -2.64
CA ALA A 18 1.21 13.26 -1.71
C ALA A 18 1.82 14.06 -0.53
N ILE A 19 2.43 15.20 -0.82
CA ILE A 19 2.99 16.10 0.19
C ILE A 19 1.91 16.59 1.14
N ARG A 20 0.76 17.06 0.64
CA ARG A 20 -0.36 17.54 1.48
C ARG A 20 -0.88 16.43 2.39
N VAL A 21 -1.06 15.23 1.85
CA VAL A 21 -1.49 14.07 2.62
C VAL A 21 -0.48 13.74 3.71
N ALA A 22 0.81 13.70 3.37
CA ALA A 22 1.89 13.41 4.32
C ALA A 22 1.96 14.46 5.44
N LEU A 23 1.85 15.74 5.11
CA LEU A 23 1.86 16.82 6.10
C LEU A 23 0.67 16.72 7.07
N ARG A 24 -0.53 16.42 6.57
CA ARG A 24 -1.72 16.25 7.42
C ARG A 24 -1.60 15.06 8.36
N ILE A 25 -1.13 13.91 7.86
CA ILE A 25 -0.85 12.76 8.72
C ILE A 25 0.21 13.12 9.76
N ALA A 26 1.28 13.80 9.35
CA ALA A 26 2.37 14.19 10.23
C ALA A 26 1.91 15.15 11.36
N GLU A 27 1.05 16.12 11.06
CA GLU A 27 0.49 17.03 12.07
C GLU A 27 -0.29 16.31 13.17
N ARG A 28 -1.00 15.23 12.81
CA ARG A 28 -1.82 14.47 13.76
C ARG A 28 -1.03 13.51 14.64
N CYS A 29 0.18 13.15 14.25
CA CYS A 29 1.02 12.22 15.00
C CYS A 29 2.39 12.78 15.39
N ASP A 30 2.63 14.07 15.17
CA ASP A 30 3.92 14.74 15.41
C ASP A 30 5.08 14.05 14.68
N ALA A 31 4.82 13.62 13.44
CA ALA A 31 5.83 12.99 12.60
C ALA A 31 6.67 14.02 11.84
N LYS A 32 7.86 13.59 11.42
CA LYS A 32 8.72 14.37 10.52
C LYS A 32 8.44 13.99 9.08
N VAL A 33 8.25 14.96 8.20
CA VAL A 33 8.14 14.75 6.76
C VAL A 33 9.50 14.96 6.10
N ARG A 34 9.95 13.99 5.33
CA ARG A 34 11.18 14.05 4.55
C ARG A 34 10.88 14.07 3.08
N LEU A 35 11.12 15.20 2.43
CA LEU A 35 11.02 15.35 0.97
C LEU A 35 12.33 14.87 0.36
N VAL A 36 12.29 13.77 -0.38
CA VAL A 36 13.49 13.12 -0.92
C VAL A 36 13.47 13.17 -2.43
N ARG A 37 14.46 13.83 -3.03
CA ARG A 37 14.67 13.87 -4.47
C ARG A 37 15.93 13.10 -4.85
N VAL A 38 15.83 12.32 -5.93
CA VAL A 38 16.97 11.59 -6.47
C VAL A 38 17.19 12.02 -7.90
N LEU A 39 18.39 12.56 -8.18
CA LEU A 39 18.84 12.82 -9.53
C LEU A 39 19.36 11.50 -10.13
N ALA A 40 18.73 11.06 -11.21
CA ALA A 40 19.17 9.87 -11.91
C ALA A 40 20.55 10.12 -12.51
N THR A 41 21.56 9.37 -12.08
CA THR A 41 22.87 9.41 -12.71
C THR A 41 22.82 8.66 -14.02
N GLY A 42 22.87 9.39 -15.12
CA GLY A 42 23.23 9.00 -16.47
C GLY A 42 22.58 7.75 -17.04
N SER A 43 21.55 7.93 -17.84
CA SER A 43 21.37 7.27 -19.13
C SER A 43 20.50 8.22 -19.94
N PHE A 44 21.10 9.19 -20.57
CA PHE A 44 20.47 9.83 -21.70
C PHE A 44 20.37 8.76 -22.79
N PHE A 45 19.18 8.22 -22.99
CA PHE A 45 18.88 7.56 -24.24
C PHE A 45 18.90 8.67 -25.30
N GLY A 46 19.98 8.72 -26.09
CA GLY A 46 20.01 9.50 -27.31
C GLY A 46 18.84 9.07 -28.19
N ALA A 47 18.37 9.95 -29.06
CA ALA A 47 17.24 9.69 -29.98
C ALA A 47 17.44 8.43 -30.87
N SER A 48 18.55 7.74 -30.80
CA SER A 48 18.91 6.51 -31.50
C SER A 48 18.85 5.22 -30.69
N GLY A 49 18.41 5.28 -29.43
CA GLY A 49 18.17 4.05 -28.63
C GLY A 49 19.41 3.28 -28.19
N THR A 50 20.62 3.79 -28.42
CA THR A 50 21.86 3.20 -27.94
C THR A 50 22.26 3.84 -26.60
N PRO A 51 22.69 3.06 -25.59
CA PRO A 51 23.16 3.60 -24.32
C PRO A 51 24.56 4.22 -24.54
N GLU A 52 24.61 5.47 -25.01
CA GLU A 52 25.82 6.26 -24.93
C GLU A 52 25.87 6.92 -23.56
N SER A 53 26.69 6.37 -22.68
CA SER A 53 27.08 7.01 -21.42
C SER A 53 28.06 8.16 -21.73
N THR A 54 27.53 9.25 -22.29
CA THR A 54 28.32 10.48 -22.38
C THR A 54 28.38 11.07 -20.96
N PRO A 55 29.56 11.22 -20.36
CA PRO A 55 29.68 11.85 -19.05
C PRO A 55 29.08 13.25 -19.11
N ILE A 56 28.12 13.56 -18.27
CA ILE A 56 27.58 14.91 -18.15
C ILE A 56 28.74 15.81 -17.74
N ALA A 57 28.93 16.92 -18.45
CA ALA A 57 29.97 17.88 -18.10
C ALA A 57 29.80 18.29 -16.61
N PRO A 58 30.88 18.34 -15.81
CA PRO A 58 30.78 18.60 -14.37
C PRO A 58 30.02 19.88 -14.02
N ASP A 59 30.08 20.90 -14.86
CA ASP A 59 29.38 22.16 -14.67
C ASP A 59 27.87 22.02 -14.88
N VAL A 60 27.43 21.19 -15.84
CA VAL A 60 26.00 20.89 -16.07
C VAL A 60 25.44 20.09 -14.92
N ALA A 61 26.16 19.09 -14.43
CA ALA A 61 25.75 18.29 -13.29
C ALA A 61 25.65 19.15 -12.00
N ARG A 62 26.55 20.10 -11.82
CA ARG A 62 26.51 21.05 -10.69
C ARG A 62 25.30 21.98 -10.80
N SER A 63 25.07 22.57 -11.98
CA SER A 63 23.93 23.44 -12.22
C SER A 63 22.59 22.74 -12.00
N GLU A 64 22.45 21.49 -12.47
CA GLU A 64 21.25 20.68 -12.25
C GLU A 64 21.03 20.39 -10.76
N ARG A 65 22.12 20.07 -10.03
CA ARG A 65 22.06 19.84 -8.58
C ARG A 65 21.63 21.10 -7.81
N ASP A 66 22.21 22.26 -8.15
CA ASP A 66 21.91 23.53 -7.48
C ASP A 66 20.45 23.95 -7.74
N ARG A 67 19.99 23.76 -8.97
CA ARG A 67 18.58 23.97 -9.33
C ARG A 67 17.66 23.05 -8.54
N ALA A 68 17.95 21.76 -8.49
CA ALA A 68 17.13 20.79 -7.76
C ALA A 68 17.07 21.08 -6.25
N LEU A 69 18.18 21.52 -5.65
CA LEU A 69 18.23 21.98 -4.26
C LEU A 69 17.37 23.23 -4.04
N SER A 70 17.49 24.22 -4.91
CA SER A 70 16.69 25.45 -4.84
C SER A 70 15.19 25.14 -4.91
N GLU A 71 14.77 24.27 -5.83
CA GLU A 71 13.38 23.83 -5.97
C GLU A 71 12.89 23.09 -4.70
N LEU A 72 13.73 22.21 -4.11
CA LEU A 72 13.40 21.51 -2.88
C LEU A 72 13.26 22.44 -1.68
N TYR A 73 14.14 23.42 -1.54
CA TYR A 73 14.05 24.41 -0.47
C TYR A 73 12.81 25.31 -0.61
N ALA A 74 12.45 25.69 -1.83
CA ALA A 74 11.22 26.43 -2.11
C ALA A 74 10.00 25.60 -1.71
N LEU A 75 9.97 24.31 -2.08
CA LEU A 75 8.90 23.38 -1.73
C LEU A 75 8.78 23.19 -0.20
N ALA A 76 9.91 23.07 0.51
CA ALA A 76 9.90 22.99 1.97
C ALA A 76 9.44 24.29 2.63
N ALA A 77 9.71 25.44 2.04
CA ALA A 77 9.20 26.73 2.51
C ALA A 77 7.66 26.81 2.35
N GLU A 78 7.12 26.35 1.22
CA GLU A 78 5.67 26.21 1.01
C GLU A 78 5.04 25.27 2.06
N CYS A 79 5.67 24.14 2.34
CA CYS A 79 5.19 23.20 3.36
C CYS A 79 5.13 23.85 4.74
N ARG A 80 6.19 24.55 5.15
CA ARG A 80 6.24 25.26 6.44
C ARG A 80 5.26 26.41 6.57
N ALA A 81 4.90 27.03 5.45
CA ALA A 81 3.88 28.09 5.43
C ALA A 81 2.45 27.56 5.60
N THR A 82 2.21 26.29 5.20
CA THR A 82 0.88 25.67 5.18
C THR A 82 0.65 24.63 6.26
N SER A 83 1.71 24.15 6.94
CA SER A 83 1.65 23.06 7.91
C SER A 83 2.61 23.29 9.07
N LYS A 84 2.22 22.82 10.26
CA LYS A 84 3.06 22.80 11.46
C LYS A 84 4.01 21.59 11.51
N ALA A 85 3.86 20.64 10.61
CA ALA A 85 4.69 19.45 10.57
C ALA A 85 6.16 19.79 10.28
N THR A 86 7.07 19.17 11.00
CA THR A 86 8.51 19.33 10.77
C THR A 86 8.87 18.78 9.40
N THR A 87 9.36 19.63 8.50
CA THR A 87 9.71 19.24 7.12
C THR A 87 11.20 19.42 6.87
N SER A 88 11.86 18.39 6.37
CA SER A 88 13.25 18.41 5.89
C SER A 88 13.33 17.99 4.41
N VAL A 89 14.45 18.32 3.78
CA VAL A 89 14.72 18.01 2.38
C VAL A 89 16.05 17.26 2.25
N ASP A 90 16.08 16.29 1.38
CA ASP A 90 17.25 15.49 1.07
C ASP A 90 17.39 15.29 -0.45
N LEU A 91 18.56 15.65 -1.01
CA LEU A 91 18.90 15.47 -2.41
C LEU A 91 19.99 14.42 -2.55
N HIS A 92 19.71 13.40 -3.33
CA HIS A 92 20.64 12.31 -3.64
C HIS A 92 20.88 12.19 -5.13
N SER A 93 21.89 11.42 -5.52
CA SER A 93 22.16 11.05 -6.91
C SER A 93 22.37 9.54 -7.00
N GLY A 94 21.89 8.91 -8.05
CA GLY A 94 22.06 7.48 -8.29
C GLY A 94 20.84 6.80 -8.92
N PRO A 95 20.81 5.47 -8.94
CA PRO A 95 19.65 4.69 -9.32
C PRO A 95 18.48 4.99 -8.38
N VAL A 96 17.41 5.60 -8.90
CA VAL A 96 16.32 6.18 -8.08
C VAL A 96 15.75 5.18 -7.09
N ASN A 97 15.45 3.96 -7.54
CA ASN A 97 14.82 2.94 -6.71
C ASN A 97 15.72 2.48 -5.55
N ASP A 98 16.99 2.21 -5.84
CA ASP A 98 17.96 1.74 -4.85
C ASP A 98 18.26 2.82 -3.81
N VAL A 99 18.38 4.06 -4.28
CA VAL A 99 18.63 5.21 -3.40
C VAL A 99 17.44 5.45 -2.46
N LEU A 100 16.20 5.44 -2.97
CA LEU A 100 15.00 5.65 -2.14
C LEU A 100 14.81 4.52 -1.12
N GLN A 101 15.00 3.27 -1.52
CA GLN A 101 14.89 2.13 -0.61
C GLN A 101 15.98 2.16 0.47
N GLY A 102 17.23 2.43 0.05
CA GLY A 102 18.35 2.57 0.98
C GLY A 102 18.16 3.75 1.94
N TYR A 103 17.65 4.87 1.44
CA TYR A 103 17.31 6.03 2.26
C TYR A 103 16.26 5.69 3.30
N ALA A 104 15.16 5.08 2.88
CA ALA A 104 14.05 4.75 3.76
C ALA A 104 14.48 3.85 4.94
N ARG A 105 15.32 2.84 4.65
CA ARG A 105 15.88 1.95 5.70
C ARG A 105 16.84 2.66 6.67
N ARG A 106 17.74 3.53 6.14
CA ARG A 106 18.73 4.24 6.99
C ARG A 106 18.17 5.35 7.84
N ASN A 107 16.98 5.84 7.51
CA ASN A 107 16.35 6.97 8.19
C ASN A 107 15.09 6.58 8.97
N ASP A 108 14.91 5.28 9.26
CA ASP A 108 13.80 4.75 10.05
C ASP A 108 12.43 5.23 9.54
N VAL A 109 12.27 5.28 8.21
CA VAL A 109 11.01 5.66 7.57
C VAL A 109 9.97 4.59 7.88
N ASP A 110 8.83 5.00 8.40
CA ASP A 110 7.73 4.09 8.77
C ASP A 110 6.47 4.27 7.92
N LEU A 111 6.46 5.27 7.04
CA LEU A 111 5.46 5.43 5.99
C LEU A 111 6.09 6.11 4.76
N ILE A 112 5.83 5.58 3.58
CA ILE A 112 6.15 6.23 2.31
C ILE A 112 4.84 6.76 1.71
N VAL A 113 4.77 8.05 1.38
CA VAL A 113 3.61 8.65 0.70
C VAL A 113 4.06 9.09 -0.68
N ILE A 114 3.40 8.58 -1.72
CA ILE A 114 3.79 8.82 -3.12
C ILE A 114 2.58 9.02 -4.01
N SER A 115 2.67 9.89 -5.01
CA SER A 115 1.64 10.07 -6.03
C SER A 115 1.87 9.19 -7.26
N THR A 116 0.79 8.89 -8.00
CA THR A 116 0.84 7.98 -9.17
C THR A 116 1.01 8.67 -10.51
N HIS A 117 1.51 9.87 -10.59
CA HIS A 117 1.59 10.54 -11.89
C HIS A 117 2.75 10.05 -12.74
N ALA A 118 2.42 9.54 -13.95
CA ALA A 118 3.40 9.29 -14.98
C ALA A 118 3.67 10.58 -15.78
N ARG A 119 4.93 10.85 -16.09
CA ARG A 119 5.37 11.97 -16.94
C ARG A 119 4.79 11.95 -18.36
N SER A 120 4.24 10.83 -18.80
CA SER A 120 3.62 10.67 -20.12
C SER A 120 2.10 10.66 -19.95
N GLY A 121 1.42 11.67 -20.47
CA GLY A 121 -0.03 11.87 -20.42
C GLY A 121 -0.91 10.78 -21.07
N ILE A 122 -0.41 9.57 -21.19
CA ILE A 122 -1.06 8.41 -21.79
C ILE A 122 -1.42 7.44 -20.68
N SER A 123 -2.61 7.57 -20.15
CA SER A 123 -3.25 6.72 -19.15
C SER A 123 -3.17 7.22 -17.70
N ARG A 124 -4.28 7.78 -17.23
CA ARG A 124 -4.52 8.20 -15.83
C ARG A 124 -4.53 7.03 -14.83
N LEU A 125 -4.30 5.80 -15.28
CA LEU A 125 -4.34 4.56 -14.49
C LEU A 125 -2.96 3.89 -14.38
N SER A 126 -1.90 4.47 -14.96
CA SER A 126 -0.56 3.87 -14.95
C SER A 126 0.14 4.15 -13.62
N LEU A 127 0.56 3.09 -12.95
CA LEU A 127 1.45 3.16 -11.79
C LEU A 127 2.86 3.53 -12.28
N GLY A 128 3.45 4.60 -11.73
CA GLY A 128 4.80 5.00 -12.12
C GLY A 128 5.85 3.95 -11.71
N SER A 129 6.95 3.83 -12.47
CA SER A 129 8.01 2.82 -12.23
C SER A 129 8.62 2.90 -10.82
N VAL A 130 8.72 4.09 -10.24
CA VAL A 130 9.22 4.29 -8.88
C VAL A 130 8.21 3.77 -7.85
N THR A 131 6.92 4.10 -8.01
CA THR A 131 5.85 3.62 -7.13
C THR A 131 5.76 2.09 -7.17
N ASP A 132 5.77 1.50 -8.36
CA ASP A 132 5.76 0.07 -8.57
C ASP A 132 6.97 -0.61 -7.89
N SER A 133 8.15 -0.06 -8.08
CA SER A 133 9.38 -0.59 -7.46
C SER A 133 9.34 -0.49 -5.93
N LEU A 134 8.86 0.61 -5.37
CA LEU A 134 8.74 0.75 -3.92
C LEU A 134 7.78 -0.28 -3.33
N ILE A 135 6.59 -0.46 -3.92
CA ILE A 135 5.63 -1.46 -3.47
C ILE A 135 6.22 -2.88 -3.51
N ARG A 136 7.00 -3.20 -4.55
CA ARG A 136 7.59 -4.54 -4.72
C ARG A 136 8.71 -4.85 -3.72
N HIS A 137 9.52 -3.87 -3.38
CA HIS A 137 10.82 -4.13 -2.75
C HIS A 137 10.95 -3.55 -1.34
N THR A 138 9.96 -2.82 -0.81
CA THR A 138 9.99 -2.36 0.57
C THR A 138 8.98 -3.11 1.44
N THR A 139 9.33 -3.26 2.72
CA THR A 139 8.44 -3.72 3.79
C THR A 139 7.83 -2.56 4.57
N ILE A 140 8.17 -1.33 4.19
CA ILE A 140 7.55 -0.12 4.73
C ILE A 140 6.20 0.07 4.04
N PRO A 141 5.12 0.42 4.77
CA PRO A 141 3.84 0.74 4.15
C PRO A 141 3.97 1.86 3.12
N VAL A 142 3.36 1.68 1.95
CA VAL A 142 3.33 2.68 0.88
C VAL A 142 1.90 3.20 0.71
N LEU A 143 1.70 4.47 0.99
CA LEU A 143 0.46 5.17 0.72
C LEU A 143 0.52 5.81 -0.66
N VAL A 144 -0.17 5.20 -1.61
CA VAL A 144 -0.27 5.65 -2.98
C VAL A 144 -1.43 6.64 -3.09
N VAL A 145 -1.11 7.91 -3.25
CA VAL A 145 -2.11 8.98 -3.34
C VAL A 145 -2.49 9.18 -4.80
N LYS A 146 -3.78 9.07 -5.07
CA LYS A 146 -4.33 9.37 -6.40
C LYS A 146 -5.00 10.74 -6.40
N PRO A 147 -4.96 11.49 -7.52
CA PRO A 147 -5.56 12.80 -7.58
C PRO A 147 -7.04 12.77 -7.21
N SER A 148 -7.42 13.51 -6.21
CA SER A 148 -8.80 13.70 -5.79
C SER A 148 -9.09 15.17 -5.58
N MET A 149 -10.27 15.62 -6.03
CA MET A 149 -10.71 16.99 -5.80
C MET A 149 -10.91 17.33 -4.33
N SER A 150 -11.13 16.33 -3.48
CA SER A 150 -11.31 16.52 -2.03
C SER A 150 -10.05 17.02 -1.33
N TYR A 151 -8.86 16.60 -1.80
CA TYR A 151 -7.58 17.06 -1.21
C TYR A 151 -7.27 18.53 -1.53
N LEU A 152 -7.95 19.10 -2.54
CA LEU A 152 -7.78 20.49 -2.92
C LEU A 152 -8.55 21.46 -2.02
N ASN A 153 -9.48 20.96 -1.20
CA ASN A 153 -10.25 21.79 -0.29
C ASN A 153 -9.52 21.96 1.06
N PRO A 154 -9.01 23.16 1.38
CA PRO A 154 -8.31 23.39 2.65
C PRO A 154 -9.21 23.24 3.89
N GLN A 155 -10.53 23.24 3.72
CA GLN A 155 -11.50 23.09 4.81
C GLN A 155 -11.75 21.62 5.17
N VAL A 156 -11.40 20.66 4.30
CA VAL A 156 -11.49 19.23 4.61
C VAL A 156 -10.34 18.85 5.53
N ARG A 157 -10.67 18.54 6.78
CA ARG A 157 -9.68 18.20 7.83
C ARG A 157 -9.22 16.75 7.74
N GLU A 158 -10.12 15.84 7.38
CA GLU A 158 -9.84 14.42 7.25
C GLU A 158 -9.39 14.11 5.82
N VAL A 159 -8.33 13.30 5.71
CA VAL A 159 -7.84 12.84 4.41
C VAL A 159 -8.60 11.58 3.99
N PHE A 160 -8.84 10.68 4.94
CA PHE A 160 -9.51 9.41 4.71
C PHE A 160 -10.59 9.21 5.77
N ARG A 161 -11.87 9.20 5.37
CA ARG A 161 -13.01 8.95 6.25
C ARG A 161 -13.53 7.53 6.18
N ARG A 162 -13.38 6.90 5.01
CA ARG A 162 -13.89 5.55 4.74
C ARG A 162 -12.80 4.70 4.15
N ILE A 163 -12.41 3.67 4.89
CA ILE A 163 -11.33 2.77 4.51
C ILE A 163 -11.91 1.39 4.26
N VAL A 164 -11.77 0.87 3.04
CA VAL A 164 -12.13 -0.51 2.71
C VAL A 164 -10.90 -1.39 2.83
N VAL A 165 -11.03 -2.50 3.56
CA VAL A 165 -9.96 -3.47 3.80
C VAL A 165 -10.40 -4.83 3.30
N PRO A 166 -9.98 -5.24 2.09
CA PRO A 166 -10.21 -6.58 1.59
C PRO A 166 -9.43 -7.62 2.40
N LEU A 167 -10.12 -8.66 2.88
CA LEU A 167 -9.54 -9.77 3.63
C LEU A 167 -9.99 -11.10 3.02
N ASP A 168 -9.06 -11.99 2.73
CA ASP A 168 -9.29 -13.31 2.17
C ASP A 168 -9.26 -14.45 3.19
N GLY A 169 -9.17 -14.12 4.48
CA GLY A 169 -9.05 -15.07 5.57
C GLY A 169 -7.60 -15.48 5.89
N SER A 170 -6.63 -15.06 5.12
CA SER A 170 -5.22 -15.37 5.38
C SER A 170 -4.64 -14.49 6.50
N THR A 171 -3.71 -15.06 7.26
CA THR A 171 -2.94 -14.32 8.27
C THR A 171 -2.10 -13.21 7.63
N LEU A 172 -1.74 -13.37 6.36
CA LEU A 172 -1.00 -12.37 5.61
C LEU A 172 -1.88 -11.13 5.34
N ALA A 173 -3.11 -11.31 4.88
CA ALA A 173 -4.03 -10.19 4.66
C ALA A 173 -4.30 -9.43 5.96
N GLU A 174 -4.39 -10.12 7.10
CA GLU A 174 -4.61 -9.49 8.40
C GLU A 174 -3.43 -8.57 8.83
N GLN A 175 -2.24 -8.73 8.28
CA GLN A 175 -1.08 -7.90 8.64
C GLN A 175 -1.21 -6.43 8.24
N ILE A 176 -2.15 -6.07 7.37
CA ILE A 176 -2.48 -4.66 7.07
C ILE A 176 -3.18 -3.97 8.25
N LEU A 177 -3.91 -4.71 9.07
CA LEU A 177 -4.83 -4.16 10.08
C LEU A 177 -4.19 -3.19 11.08
N PRO A 178 -2.98 -3.45 11.64
CA PRO A 178 -2.35 -2.48 12.55
C PRO A 178 -2.07 -1.13 11.87
N ARG A 179 -1.74 -1.12 10.57
CA ARG A 179 -1.48 0.10 9.77
C ARG A 179 -2.77 0.85 9.49
N VAL A 180 -3.82 0.12 9.15
CA VAL A 180 -5.15 0.68 8.96
C VAL A 180 -5.68 1.30 10.25
N LEU A 181 -5.55 0.60 11.38
CA LEU A 181 -5.96 1.13 12.68
C LEU A 181 -5.23 2.44 13.03
N THR A 182 -3.91 2.48 12.82
CA THR A 182 -3.15 3.70 13.05
C THR A 182 -3.70 4.85 12.21
N LEU A 183 -3.94 4.62 10.92
CA LEU A 183 -4.44 5.66 10.03
C LEU A 183 -5.88 6.04 10.37
N ALA A 184 -6.77 5.06 10.64
CA ALA A 184 -8.16 5.31 10.99
C ALA A 184 -8.29 6.11 12.30
N SER A 185 -7.47 5.79 13.30
CA SER A 185 -7.47 6.54 14.58
C SER A 185 -6.97 7.97 14.42
N LEU A 186 -6.03 8.23 13.48
CA LEU A 186 -5.55 9.58 13.17
C LEU A 186 -6.59 10.40 12.41
N GLU A 187 -7.39 9.78 11.57
CA GLU A 187 -8.30 10.44 10.64
C GLU A 187 -9.78 10.39 11.10
N ASP A 188 -10.07 9.83 12.28
CA ASP A 188 -11.44 9.56 12.74
C ASP A 188 -12.28 8.80 11.70
N ALA A 189 -11.62 7.85 11.02
CA ALA A 189 -12.18 7.10 9.90
C ALA A 189 -12.97 5.86 10.35
N GLU A 190 -13.94 5.46 9.55
CA GLU A 190 -14.59 4.17 9.63
C GLU A 190 -13.90 3.12 8.76
N ILE A 191 -13.87 1.88 9.20
CA ILE A 191 -13.29 0.75 8.48
C ILE A 191 -14.40 -0.18 8.03
N THR A 192 -14.41 -0.55 6.74
CA THR A 192 -15.22 -1.67 6.24
C THR A 192 -14.32 -2.84 5.90
N LEU A 193 -14.46 -3.94 6.63
CA LEU A 193 -13.81 -5.20 6.29
C LEU A 193 -14.63 -5.90 5.21
N LEU A 194 -14.02 -6.17 4.06
CA LEU A 194 -14.67 -6.77 2.91
C LEU A 194 -14.09 -8.15 2.63
N ASN A 195 -14.94 -9.16 2.47
CA ASN A 195 -14.54 -10.45 1.90
C ASN A 195 -15.22 -10.63 0.54
N VAL A 196 -14.46 -11.09 -0.46
CA VAL A 196 -15.00 -11.43 -1.79
C VAL A 196 -14.96 -12.94 -1.94
N LEU A 197 -16.12 -13.56 -1.97
CA LEU A 197 -16.29 -14.99 -2.20
C LEU A 197 -16.33 -15.27 -3.70
N VAL A 198 -15.49 -16.21 -4.14
CA VAL A 198 -15.50 -16.67 -5.52
C VAL A 198 -16.45 -17.86 -5.65
N PRO A 199 -17.44 -17.82 -6.54
CA PRO A 199 -18.30 -18.96 -6.79
C PRO A 199 -17.45 -20.16 -7.23
N GLN A 200 -17.48 -21.25 -6.46
CA GLN A 200 -16.79 -22.47 -6.87
C GLN A 200 -17.65 -23.19 -7.92
N SER A 201 -17.04 -23.63 -8.99
CA SER A 201 -17.68 -24.54 -9.94
C SER A 201 -17.77 -25.94 -9.31
N TYR A 202 -18.85 -26.22 -8.59
CA TYR A 202 -19.07 -27.53 -8.01
C TYR A 202 -19.38 -28.56 -9.12
N SER A 203 -18.77 -29.71 -9.04
CA SER A 203 -19.12 -30.82 -9.93
C SER A 203 -20.57 -31.25 -9.69
N GLN A 204 -21.28 -31.68 -10.73
CA GLN A 204 -22.70 -32.09 -10.68
C GLN A 204 -23.03 -33.13 -9.57
N LYS A 205 -22.04 -33.73 -8.93
CA LYS A 205 -22.20 -34.70 -7.86
C LYS A 205 -22.51 -34.08 -6.47
N GLU A 206 -22.17 -32.82 -6.27
CA GLU A 206 -22.36 -32.11 -4.97
C GLU A 206 -23.66 -31.31 -4.93
N ILE A 207 -24.39 -31.22 -6.07
CA ILE A 207 -25.70 -30.54 -6.18
C ILE A 207 -26.84 -31.41 -5.59
N ALA A 208 -26.55 -32.61 -5.11
CA ALA A 208 -27.56 -33.60 -4.69
C ALA A 208 -28.18 -33.38 -3.31
N ASP A 209 -27.79 -32.35 -2.57
CA ASP A 209 -28.43 -32.02 -1.28
C ASP A 209 -29.20 -30.71 -1.39
N PRO A 210 -30.55 -30.78 -1.50
CA PRO A 210 -31.40 -29.62 -1.77
C PRO A 210 -31.68 -28.75 -0.53
N VAL A 211 -31.04 -29.03 0.64
CA VAL A 211 -31.46 -28.45 1.91
C VAL A 211 -30.83 -27.07 2.19
N LEU A 212 -29.64 -26.78 1.67
CA LEU A 212 -29.04 -25.42 1.77
C LEU A 212 -28.22 -25.12 0.52
N PRO A 213 -28.34 -23.93 -0.08
CA PRO A 213 -27.44 -23.49 -1.12
C PRO A 213 -26.00 -23.51 -0.57
N TRP A 214 -25.05 -24.05 -1.33
CA TRP A 214 -23.63 -24.19 -0.94
C TRP A 214 -22.98 -22.86 -0.49
N TRP A 215 -23.44 -21.73 -1.03
CA TRP A 215 -22.97 -20.39 -0.64
C TRP A 215 -23.34 -20.00 0.80
N ASP A 216 -24.38 -20.59 1.40
CA ASP A 216 -24.79 -20.23 2.76
C ASP A 216 -23.74 -20.66 3.78
N LYS A 217 -23.07 -21.80 3.57
CA LYS A 217 -21.97 -22.25 4.41
C LYS A 217 -20.75 -21.34 4.28
N ASP A 218 -20.35 -20.99 3.05
CA ASP A 218 -19.20 -20.15 2.79
C ASP A 218 -19.43 -18.72 3.29
N ILE A 219 -20.64 -18.19 3.11
CA ILE A 219 -21.05 -16.90 3.68
C ILE A 219 -20.98 -16.94 5.21
N SER A 220 -21.50 -17.99 5.84
CA SER A 220 -21.49 -18.10 7.31
C SER A 220 -20.07 -18.16 7.88
N VAL A 221 -19.16 -18.86 7.20
CA VAL A 221 -17.74 -18.92 7.57
C VAL A 221 -17.08 -17.55 7.41
N ALA A 222 -17.29 -16.89 6.28
CA ALA A 222 -16.75 -15.57 6.02
C ALA A 222 -17.30 -14.51 6.99
N GLN A 223 -18.62 -14.56 7.30
CA GLN A 223 -19.23 -13.69 8.29
C GLN A 223 -18.60 -13.87 9.68
N SER A 224 -18.49 -15.12 10.12
CA SER A 224 -17.89 -15.44 11.44
C SER A 224 -16.45 -14.96 11.53
N TYR A 225 -15.67 -15.12 10.45
CA TYR A 225 -14.33 -14.61 10.34
C TYR A 225 -14.28 -13.08 10.46
N LEU A 226 -15.05 -12.38 9.63
CA LEU A 226 -15.08 -10.91 9.65
C LEU A 226 -15.58 -10.35 10.97
N PHE A 227 -16.61 -10.97 11.59
CA PHE A 227 -17.11 -10.55 12.90
C PHE A 227 -16.05 -10.69 13.99
N ARG A 228 -15.28 -11.76 13.99
CA ARG A 228 -14.16 -11.96 14.92
C ARG A 228 -13.13 -10.83 14.78
N ILE A 229 -12.72 -10.53 13.56
CA ILE A 229 -11.75 -9.44 13.29
C ILE A 229 -12.34 -8.10 13.68
N ALA A 230 -13.55 -7.77 13.24
CA ALA A 230 -14.24 -6.52 13.56
C ALA A 230 -14.41 -6.32 15.07
N GLY A 231 -14.75 -7.39 15.80
CA GLY A 231 -14.87 -7.35 17.27
C GLY A 231 -13.55 -6.95 17.95
N ASN A 232 -12.42 -7.44 17.43
CA ASN A 232 -11.10 -7.06 17.94
C ASN A 232 -10.78 -5.58 17.64
N LEU A 233 -11.08 -5.12 16.44
CA LEU A 233 -10.78 -3.75 16.03
C LEU A 233 -11.69 -2.73 16.74
N ARG A 234 -12.98 -3.02 16.90
CA ARG A 234 -13.93 -2.14 17.63
C ARG A 234 -13.52 -1.85 19.06
N ARG A 235 -12.80 -2.77 19.71
CA ARG A 235 -12.26 -2.53 21.07
C ARG A 235 -11.25 -1.38 21.14
N THR A 236 -10.69 -0.97 20.02
CA THR A 236 -9.79 0.20 19.92
C THR A 236 -10.55 1.54 19.81
N GLY A 237 -11.89 1.51 19.73
CA GLY A 237 -12.73 2.69 19.56
C GLY A 237 -13.00 3.09 18.12
N VAL A 238 -12.38 2.43 17.13
CA VAL A 238 -12.59 2.72 15.70
C VAL A 238 -13.91 2.08 15.22
N PRO A 239 -14.79 2.81 14.51
CA PRO A 239 -15.97 2.25 13.89
C PRO A 239 -15.59 1.21 12.82
N VAL A 240 -16.15 -0.01 12.93
CA VAL A 240 -15.86 -1.09 11.96
C VAL A 240 -17.15 -1.75 11.52
N THR A 241 -17.34 -1.83 10.21
CA THR A 241 -18.41 -2.60 9.56
C THR A 241 -17.82 -3.80 8.80
N THR A 242 -18.67 -4.73 8.39
CA THR A 242 -18.26 -5.92 7.63
C THR A 242 -19.21 -6.13 6.47
N ASP A 243 -18.70 -6.54 5.34
CA ASP A 243 -19.50 -6.87 4.16
C ASP A 243 -18.90 -8.05 3.38
N ILE A 244 -19.75 -8.73 2.62
CA ILE A 244 -19.38 -9.86 1.76
C ILE A 244 -19.94 -9.62 0.37
N VAL A 245 -19.11 -9.80 -0.64
CA VAL A 245 -19.50 -9.75 -2.06
C VAL A 245 -19.19 -11.08 -2.71
N ILE A 246 -20.06 -11.56 -3.57
CA ILE A 246 -19.83 -12.77 -4.36
C ILE A 246 -19.47 -12.32 -5.78
N SER A 247 -18.29 -12.72 -6.26
CA SER A 247 -17.83 -12.35 -7.61
C SER A 247 -16.65 -13.21 -8.06
N GLU A 248 -16.63 -13.57 -9.34
CA GLU A 248 -15.47 -14.18 -9.98
C GLU A 248 -14.35 -13.17 -10.23
N ASN A 249 -14.67 -11.90 -10.39
CA ASN A 249 -13.72 -10.80 -10.55
C ASN A 249 -13.46 -10.10 -9.21
N ILE A 250 -12.53 -10.64 -8.42
CA ILE A 250 -12.23 -10.14 -7.07
C ILE A 250 -11.82 -8.66 -7.11
N ALA A 251 -10.89 -8.28 -7.97
CA ALA A 251 -10.38 -6.91 -8.03
C ALA A 251 -11.45 -5.91 -8.47
N GLY A 252 -12.26 -6.27 -9.48
CA GLY A 252 -13.40 -5.45 -9.91
C GLY A 252 -14.44 -5.28 -8.80
N ALA A 253 -14.80 -6.37 -8.12
CA ALA A 253 -15.76 -6.34 -7.02
C ALA A 253 -15.31 -5.44 -5.87
N ILE A 254 -14.01 -5.46 -5.50
CA ILE A 254 -13.45 -4.57 -4.48
C ILE A 254 -13.53 -3.11 -4.93
N GLY A 255 -13.16 -2.81 -6.17
CA GLY A 255 -13.22 -1.45 -6.73
C GLY A 255 -14.64 -0.90 -6.81
N ASP A 256 -15.60 -1.71 -7.28
CA ASP A 256 -17.01 -1.35 -7.38
C ASP A 256 -17.65 -1.15 -6.01
N PHE A 257 -17.35 -2.05 -5.05
CA PHE A 257 -17.79 -1.92 -3.67
C PHE A 257 -17.28 -0.62 -3.05
N ALA A 258 -15.98 -0.37 -3.13
CA ALA A 258 -15.38 0.82 -2.58
C ALA A 258 -15.93 2.11 -3.23
N SER A 259 -16.23 2.09 -4.53
CA SER A 259 -16.87 3.20 -5.22
C SER A 259 -18.31 3.44 -4.75
N ARG A 260 -19.10 2.39 -4.59
CA ARG A 260 -20.49 2.44 -4.10
C ARG A 260 -20.56 2.99 -2.68
N GLU A 261 -19.65 2.56 -1.81
CA GLU A 261 -19.55 3.02 -0.42
C GLU A 261 -18.85 4.38 -0.28
N LYS A 262 -18.43 4.97 -1.41
CA LYS A 262 -17.69 6.25 -1.45
C LYS A 262 -16.45 6.20 -0.55
N ALA A 263 -15.72 5.08 -0.60
CA ALA A 263 -14.47 4.95 0.11
C ALA A 263 -13.42 5.93 -0.40
N ASP A 264 -12.57 6.39 0.50
CA ASP A 264 -11.45 7.29 0.20
C ASP A 264 -10.15 6.52 0.01
N LEU A 265 -10.07 5.33 0.65
CA LEU A 265 -8.87 4.51 0.70
C LEU A 265 -9.22 3.02 0.62
N ILE A 266 -8.44 2.29 -0.15
CA ILE A 266 -8.39 0.82 -0.09
C ILE A 266 -7.05 0.45 0.56
N ALA A 267 -7.09 -0.39 1.61
CA ALA A 267 -5.89 -0.85 2.31
C ALA A 267 -5.72 -2.36 2.13
N ILE A 268 -4.57 -2.79 1.61
CA ILE A 268 -4.32 -4.19 1.25
C ILE A 268 -2.90 -4.62 1.60
N ALA A 269 -2.74 -5.85 2.10
CA ALA A 269 -1.45 -6.51 2.17
C ALA A 269 -1.15 -7.28 0.87
N THR A 270 0.11 -7.31 0.47
CA THR A 270 0.56 -8.02 -0.74
C THR A 270 1.52 -9.14 -0.38
N HIS A 271 1.55 -10.20 -1.20
CA HIS A 271 2.50 -11.30 -1.03
C HIS A 271 3.92 -10.89 -1.40
N GLY A 272 4.90 -11.29 -0.59
CA GLY A 272 6.31 -11.27 -0.97
C GLY A 272 6.66 -12.49 -1.85
N ARG A 273 7.91 -12.53 -2.39
CA ARG A 273 8.45 -13.51 -3.36
C ARG A 273 8.41 -15.00 -2.98
N GLY A 274 7.71 -15.46 -1.93
CA GLY A 274 7.76 -16.84 -1.41
C GLY A 274 6.57 -17.74 -1.70
N GLY A 275 5.47 -17.26 -2.29
CA GLY A 275 4.39 -18.13 -2.77
C GLY A 275 4.80 -18.84 -4.07
N LEU A 276 4.62 -20.15 -4.13
CA LEU A 276 4.84 -21.01 -5.30
C LEU A 276 4.24 -20.38 -6.56
N ASN A 277 5.10 -20.03 -7.53
CA ASN A 277 4.84 -19.50 -8.86
C ASN A 277 4.84 -17.97 -9.02
N ARG A 278 5.97 -17.46 -9.50
CA ARG A 278 6.28 -16.36 -10.47
C ARG A 278 5.38 -15.12 -10.60
N VAL A 279 4.37 -14.87 -9.78
CA VAL A 279 3.57 -13.63 -9.84
C VAL A 279 4.12 -12.65 -8.81
N LEU A 280 4.81 -11.62 -9.28
CA LEU A 280 5.58 -10.63 -8.51
C LEU A 280 4.74 -9.66 -7.67
N HIS A 281 3.42 -9.68 -7.85
CA HIS A 281 2.40 -9.00 -7.02
C HIS A 281 1.28 -10.00 -6.73
N GLY A 282 0.54 -9.82 -5.63
CA GLY A 282 -0.79 -10.41 -5.56
C GLY A 282 -1.59 -9.86 -6.75
N SER A 283 -2.05 -10.74 -7.64
CA SER A 283 -2.80 -10.36 -8.84
C SER A 283 -3.96 -9.41 -8.53
N VAL A 284 -4.56 -9.54 -7.36
CA VAL A 284 -5.66 -8.70 -6.89
C VAL A 284 -5.18 -7.28 -6.57
N ALA A 285 -4.09 -7.12 -5.80
CA ALA A 285 -3.57 -5.80 -5.46
C ALA A 285 -3.12 -5.02 -6.70
N ASP A 286 -2.42 -5.70 -7.61
CA ASP A 286 -1.99 -5.11 -8.88
C ASP A 286 -3.18 -4.69 -9.74
N ALA A 287 -4.17 -5.56 -9.89
CA ALA A 287 -5.38 -5.26 -10.65
C ALA A 287 -6.16 -4.08 -10.06
N ILE A 288 -6.30 -4.00 -8.72
CA ILE A 288 -6.94 -2.86 -8.05
C ILE A 288 -6.15 -1.59 -8.31
N MET A 289 -4.82 -1.60 -8.17
CA MET A 289 -3.97 -0.43 -8.38
C MET A 289 -4.15 0.18 -9.77
N HIS A 290 -4.36 -0.67 -10.79
CA HIS A 290 -4.54 -0.23 -12.17
C HIS A 290 -5.99 0.10 -12.54
N SER A 291 -6.99 -0.41 -11.81
CA SER A 291 -8.41 -0.21 -12.15
C SER A 291 -9.11 0.88 -11.35
N THR A 292 -8.67 1.15 -10.11
CA THR A 292 -9.33 2.14 -9.25
C THR A 292 -8.73 3.54 -9.36
N ARG A 293 -9.55 4.56 -9.06
CA ARG A 293 -9.12 5.95 -8.87
C ARG A 293 -8.90 6.33 -7.41
N MET A 294 -9.12 5.41 -6.49
CA MET A 294 -8.96 5.64 -5.06
C MET A 294 -7.50 5.54 -4.66
N SER A 295 -7.14 6.27 -3.61
CA SER A 295 -5.85 6.10 -2.95
C SER A 295 -5.73 4.71 -2.33
N MET A 296 -4.51 4.20 -2.20
CA MET A 296 -4.29 2.86 -1.68
C MET A 296 -3.19 2.86 -0.63
N LEU A 297 -3.43 2.20 0.50
CA LEU A 297 -2.40 1.81 1.44
C LEU A 297 -1.98 0.37 1.14
N VAL A 298 -0.75 0.20 0.68
CA VAL A 298 -0.20 -1.10 0.32
C VAL A 298 0.89 -1.47 1.31
N PHE A 299 0.80 -2.67 1.86
CA PHE A 299 1.80 -3.18 2.78
C PHE A 299 2.27 -4.57 2.33
N LYS A 300 3.57 -4.72 2.24
CA LYS A 300 4.22 -6.00 1.98
C LYS A 300 4.88 -6.48 3.27
N PRO A 301 4.29 -7.47 3.95
CA PRO A 301 4.88 -8.02 5.16
C PRO A 301 6.23 -8.69 4.87
N ASP A 302 7.14 -8.65 5.86
CA ASP A 302 8.28 -9.56 5.87
C ASP A 302 7.75 -10.99 5.97
N GLN A 303 8.29 -11.90 5.17
CA GLN A 303 7.97 -13.30 5.32
C GLN A 303 8.55 -13.78 6.65
N VAL A 304 7.71 -13.91 7.65
CA VAL A 304 8.00 -14.76 8.78
C VAL A 304 8.08 -16.17 8.19
N THR A 305 9.27 -16.73 8.18
CA THR A 305 9.46 -18.14 7.87
C THR A 305 8.58 -18.91 8.86
N GLU A 306 7.44 -19.42 8.41
CA GLU A 306 6.67 -20.36 9.21
C GLU A 306 7.61 -21.52 9.49
N ALA A 307 8.11 -21.56 10.72
CA ALA A 307 8.80 -22.74 11.22
C ALA A 307 7.82 -23.89 11.01
N LYS A 308 8.16 -24.80 10.09
CA LYS A 308 7.45 -26.06 9.88
C LYS A 308 7.30 -26.71 11.25
N ALA A 309 6.13 -26.63 11.83
CA ALA A 309 5.73 -27.52 12.91
C ALA A 309 5.69 -28.93 12.29
N SER A 310 6.76 -29.62 12.39
CA SER A 310 6.82 -31.05 12.10
C SER A 310 5.88 -31.73 13.10
N PRO A 311 4.92 -32.54 12.65
CA PRO A 311 4.17 -33.36 13.59
C PRO A 311 5.16 -34.33 14.25
N SER A 312 5.33 -34.19 15.55
CA SER A 312 6.03 -35.17 16.38
C SER A 312 5.32 -36.53 16.26
N GLN A 313 5.93 -37.44 15.54
CA GLN A 313 5.59 -38.85 15.60
C GLN A 313 6.12 -39.39 16.93
N ASP A 314 5.42 -39.19 18.01
CA ASP A 314 5.61 -40.01 19.22
C ASP A 314 4.88 -41.33 19.00
N GLY A 315 5.68 -42.29 18.51
CA GLY A 315 5.32 -43.67 18.44
C GLY A 315 5.15 -44.25 19.86
N VAL A 316 3.93 -44.54 20.23
CA VAL A 316 3.63 -45.35 21.41
C VAL A 316 4.15 -46.78 21.17
N ARG A 317 5.26 -47.14 21.81
CA ARG A 317 5.71 -48.53 21.97
C ARG A 317 4.77 -49.20 22.97
N ALA A 318 4.00 -50.14 22.49
CA ALA A 318 3.34 -51.12 23.33
C ALA A 318 4.38 -52.17 23.78
N ASP A 319 4.79 -52.16 25.04
CA ASP A 319 5.52 -53.23 25.64
C ASP A 319 4.58 -54.40 25.94
N LEU A 320 4.80 -55.51 25.24
CA LEU A 320 4.22 -56.82 25.52
C LEU A 320 4.84 -57.36 26.79
N ILE A 321 4.01 -57.68 27.78
CA ILE A 321 4.39 -58.47 28.97
C ILE A 321 4.26 -59.93 28.59
N PRO A 322 5.29 -60.78 28.81
CA PRO A 322 5.15 -62.25 28.67
C PRO A 322 4.61 -62.90 29.95
N ALA A 323 3.73 -63.86 29.71
CA ALA A 323 3.23 -64.99 30.53
C ALA A 323 3.33 -64.96 32.06
#